data_3c8eb43ccccb7e9d54958367276a8b28
#
_entry.id   3c8eb43ccccb7e9d54958367276a8b28
#
_cell.length_a   1.000
_cell.length_b   1.000
_cell.length_c   1.000
_cell.angle_alpha   90.00
_cell.angle_beta   90.00
_cell.angle_gamma   90.00
#
_symmetry.space_group_name_H-M   'P 1'
#
loop_
_entity.id
_entity.type
_entity.pdbx_description
1 polymer ?
#
loop_
_entity_poly.entity_id
_entity_poly.type
_entity_poly.pdbx_seq_one_letter_code
_entity_poly.pdbx_strand_id
1 'polypeptide(L)'
;MKKLFPILLLCFCFFASCGEKEKSPEELALEKLSGEVGITYTLGTAGYVKRNQVDESKFYPNLNLKLQGTTKSYTASGADDLFDASGNWEFVGTNFDKIRLTGSKPAAQVDISFTKNGTDLILVFSVPTPPGGRVASLTGSYEIKLTGG
;
A
#
# COMPACT_ATOMS: atom_id res chain seq x y z
N MET A 1 47.09 -51.80 -38.10
CA MET A 1 46.35 -51.73 -36.77
C MET A 1 46.10 -50.27 -36.49
N LYS A 2 44.86 -49.81 -36.82
CA LYS A 2 44.44 -48.41 -36.66
C LYS A 2 43.57 -48.33 -35.43
N LYS A 3 44.10 -47.68 -34.40
CA LYS A 3 43.31 -47.40 -33.18
C LYS A 3 42.51 -46.14 -33.40
N LEU A 4 41.18 -46.25 -33.56
CA LEU A 4 40.27 -45.18 -33.57
C LEU A 4 40.01 -44.76 -32.10
N PHE A 5 40.35 -43.51 -31.80
CA PHE A 5 40.03 -42.84 -30.56
C PHE A 5 38.63 -42.19 -30.72
N PRO A 6 37.62 -42.55 -29.97
CA PRO A 6 36.36 -41.79 -29.97
C PRO A 6 36.55 -40.55 -29.13
N ILE A 7 36.48 -39.39 -29.76
CA ILE A 7 36.38 -38.08 -29.11
C ILE A 7 35.03 -38.02 -28.47
N LEU A 8 34.99 -38.20 -27.15
CA LEU A 8 33.83 -37.97 -26.33
C LEU A 8 33.63 -36.44 -26.20
N LEU A 9 32.79 -35.92 -27.10
CA LEU A 9 32.35 -34.50 -27.04
C LEU A 9 31.46 -34.33 -25.84
N LEU A 10 32.03 -33.89 -24.72
CA LEU A 10 31.32 -33.54 -23.50
C LEU A 10 30.57 -32.23 -23.75
N CYS A 11 29.31 -32.34 -24.19
CA CYS A 11 28.37 -31.22 -24.20
C CYS A 11 28.14 -30.76 -22.78
N PHE A 12 28.92 -29.80 -22.30
CA PHE A 12 28.59 -29.01 -21.12
C PHE A 12 27.38 -28.12 -21.47
N CYS A 13 26.20 -28.63 -21.27
CA CYS A 13 24.98 -27.81 -21.18
C CYS A 13 25.12 -26.94 -19.94
N PHE A 14 25.65 -25.74 -20.13
CA PHE A 14 25.47 -24.67 -19.17
C PHE A 14 23.95 -24.39 -19.10
N PHE A 15 23.25 -25.04 -18.18
CA PHE A 15 22.01 -24.55 -17.71
C PHE A 15 22.34 -23.23 -17.00
N ALA A 16 22.28 -22.14 -17.76
CA ALA A 16 22.09 -20.84 -17.19
C ALA A 16 20.72 -20.90 -16.49
N SER A 17 20.73 -21.37 -15.25
CA SER A 17 19.63 -21.17 -14.33
C SER A 17 19.53 -19.65 -14.17
N CYS A 18 18.65 -19.04 -14.95
CA CYS A 18 18.14 -17.71 -14.68
C CYS A 18 17.33 -17.86 -13.38
N GLY A 19 18.02 -17.85 -12.24
CA GLY A 19 17.38 -17.81 -10.94
C GLY A 19 16.58 -16.53 -10.90
N GLU A 20 15.25 -16.64 -10.98
CA GLU A 20 14.39 -15.53 -10.61
C GLU A 20 14.83 -15.12 -9.20
N LYS A 21 15.30 -13.89 -9.09
CA LYS A 21 15.73 -13.33 -7.81
C LYS A 21 14.49 -13.31 -6.93
N GLU A 22 14.49 -14.07 -5.84
CA GLU A 22 13.40 -14.05 -4.89
C GLU A 22 13.15 -12.60 -4.44
N LYS A 23 11.91 -12.14 -4.56
CA LYS A 23 11.51 -10.79 -4.15
C LYS A 23 11.70 -10.66 -2.64
N SER A 24 12.23 -9.54 -2.21
CA SER A 24 12.34 -9.23 -0.78
C SER A 24 10.94 -9.07 -0.15
N PRO A 25 10.81 -9.22 1.18
CA PRO A 25 9.53 -8.98 1.87
C PRO A 25 8.96 -7.58 1.59
N GLU A 26 9.81 -6.57 1.47
CA GLU A 26 9.39 -5.22 1.09
C GLU A 26 8.84 -5.15 -0.33
N GLU A 27 9.51 -5.78 -1.30
CA GLU A 27 9.06 -5.82 -2.69
C GLU A 27 7.72 -6.53 -2.84
N LEU A 28 7.50 -7.62 -2.09
CA LEU A 28 6.22 -8.33 -2.07
C LEU A 28 5.11 -7.46 -1.46
N ALA A 29 5.39 -6.76 -0.36
CA ALA A 29 4.45 -5.85 0.26
C ALA A 29 4.12 -4.65 -0.65
N LEU A 30 5.13 -4.11 -1.34
CA LEU A 30 4.99 -3.04 -2.31
C LEU A 30 4.08 -3.44 -3.47
N GLU A 31 4.35 -4.58 -4.08
CA GLU A 31 3.57 -5.12 -5.18
C GLU A 31 2.10 -5.36 -4.76
N LYS A 32 1.91 -5.95 -3.58
CA LYS A 32 0.60 -6.22 -3.02
C LYS A 32 -0.20 -4.93 -2.78
N LEU A 33 0.44 -3.88 -2.26
CA LEU A 33 -0.23 -2.64 -1.87
C LEU A 33 -0.47 -1.69 -3.04
N SER A 34 0.49 -1.55 -3.94
CA SER A 34 0.48 -0.51 -4.97
C SER A 34 0.64 -1.03 -6.40
N GLY A 35 0.99 -2.31 -6.59
CA GLY A 35 1.32 -2.85 -7.90
C GLY A 35 2.52 -2.12 -8.55
N GLU A 36 2.81 -2.45 -9.80
CA GLU A 36 3.90 -1.82 -10.56
C GLU A 36 3.53 -0.40 -11.05
N VAL A 37 2.30 -0.22 -11.51
CA VAL A 37 1.81 1.03 -12.12
C VAL A 37 0.98 1.89 -11.16
N GLY A 38 0.78 1.43 -9.95
CA GLY A 38 -0.11 2.05 -8.96
C GLY A 38 -1.52 1.46 -8.98
N ILE A 39 -2.11 1.34 -7.81
CA ILE A 39 -3.50 0.89 -7.63
C ILE A 39 -4.32 2.07 -7.14
N THR A 40 -5.47 2.26 -7.78
CA THR A 40 -6.48 3.23 -7.36
C THR A 40 -7.52 2.51 -6.50
N TYR A 41 -7.72 2.99 -5.29
CA TYR A 41 -8.68 2.47 -4.32
C TYR A 41 -9.82 3.47 -4.17
N THR A 42 -11.05 3.01 -4.30
CA THR A 42 -12.26 3.84 -4.18
C THR A 42 -13.16 3.31 -3.08
N LEU A 43 -14.00 4.18 -2.51
CA LEU A 43 -14.98 3.76 -1.52
C LEU A 43 -15.96 2.73 -2.14
N GLY A 44 -16.43 2.99 -3.37
CA GLY A 44 -17.37 2.10 -4.05
C GLY A 44 -18.63 1.82 -3.21
N THR A 45 -19.37 0.78 -3.57
CA THR A 45 -20.61 0.38 -2.89
C THR A 45 -20.37 -0.56 -1.69
N ALA A 46 -19.22 -1.22 -1.66
CA ALA A 46 -18.83 -2.17 -0.60
C ALA A 46 -17.84 -1.58 0.41
N GLY A 47 -17.37 -0.36 0.16
CA GLY A 47 -16.48 0.37 1.05
C GLY A 47 -17.22 1.07 2.18
N TYR A 48 -16.46 1.50 3.17
CA TYR A 48 -16.96 2.31 4.27
C TYR A 48 -15.87 3.19 4.87
N VAL A 49 -16.30 4.25 5.53
CA VAL A 49 -15.48 5.07 6.43
C VAL A 49 -16.15 5.05 7.78
N LYS A 50 -15.49 4.48 8.78
CA LYS A 50 -15.95 4.50 10.17
C LYS A 50 -15.01 5.33 11.01
N ARG A 51 -15.57 6.14 11.88
CA ARG A 51 -14.85 6.85 12.93
C ARG A 51 -15.43 6.50 14.29
N ASN A 52 -14.60 6.01 15.21
CA ASN A 52 -15.04 5.52 16.51
C ASN A 52 -16.20 4.51 16.40
N GLN A 53 -16.14 3.60 15.42
CA GLN A 53 -17.15 2.59 15.06
C GLN A 53 -18.46 3.15 14.47
N VAL A 54 -18.59 4.46 14.29
CA VAL A 54 -19.75 5.09 13.65
C VAL A 54 -19.48 5.23 12.15
N ASP A 55 -20.43 4.81 11.32
CA ASP A 55 -20.36 4.94 9.87
C ASP A 55 -20.50 6.39 9.44
N GLU A 56 -19.48 6.93 8.83
CA GLU A 56 -19.39 8.28 8.27
C GLU A 56 -19.25 8.30 6.75
N SER A 57 -19.44 7.17 6.06
CA SER A 57 -19.25 7.01 4.61
C SER A 57 -19.97 8.07 3.79
N LYS A 58 -21.13 8.55 4.27
CA LYS A 58 -21.93 9.61 3.61
C LYS A 58 -21.18 10.93 3.47
N PHE A 59 -20.15 11.18 4.28
CA PHE A 59 -19.34 12.40 4.21
C PHE A 59 -18.19 12.27 3.20
N TYR A 60 -17.88 11.03 2.76
CA TYR A 60 -16.76 10.69 1.90
C TYR A 60 -17.18 9.93 0.62
N PRO A 61 -18.29 10.30 -0.05
CA PRO A 61 -18.90 9.47 -1.12
C PRO A 61 -17.97 9.25 -2.32
N ASN A 62 -17.02 10.16 -2.51
CA ASN A 62 -16.06 10.14 -3.64
C ASN A 62 -14.62 9.88 -3.18
N LEU A 63 -14.43 9.26 -2.01
CA LEU A 63 -13.10 8.97 -1.51
C LEU A 63 -12.37 8.05 -2.49
N ASN A 64 -11.22 8.53 -2.91
CA ASN A 64 -10.33 7.88 -3.85
C ASN A 64 -8.89 8.03 -3.32
N LEU A 65 -8.14 6.95 -3.27
CA LEU A 65 -6.73 6.92 -2.87
C LEU A 65 -5.96 6.11 -3.90
N LYS A 66 -5.02 6.73 -4.58
CA LYS A 66 -4.08 6.04 -5.46
C LYS A 66 -2.72 5.93 -4.80
N LEU A 67 -2.19 4.71 -4.72
CA LEU A 67 -0.83 4.43 -4.23
C LEU A 67 0.03 3.96 -5.39
N GLN A 68 1.20 4.58 -5.57
CA GLN A 68 2.20 4.20 -6.57
C GLN A 68 3.44 3.65 -5.88
N GLY A 69 3.84 2.42 -6.23
CA GLY A 69 4.97 1.75 -5.60
C GLY A 69 6.32 2.25 -6.09
N THR A 70 6.49 2.41 -7.39
CA THR A 70 7.77 2.80 -8.00
C THR A 70 8.28 4.15 -7.49
N THR A 71 7.38 5.12 -7.33
CA THR A 71 7.71 6.48 -6.85
C THR A 71 7.45 6.67 -5.37
N LYS A 72 6.82 5.68 -4.71
CA LYS A 72 6.30 5.80 -3.34
C LYS A 72 5.48 7.08 -3.15
N SER A 73 4.65 7.42 -4.14
CA SER A 73 3.78 8.60 -4.12
C SER A 73 2.32 8.20 -3.97
N TYR A 74 1.50 9.12 -3.47
CA TYR A 74 0.07 8.95 -3.40
C TYR A 74 -0.69 10.17 -3.91
N THR A 75 -1.92 9.95 -4.34
CA THR A 75 -2.91 11.00 -4.54
C THR A 75 -4.21 10.60 -3.86
N ALA A 76 -4.91 11.57 -3.28
CA ALA A 76 -6.20 11.36 -2.65
C ALA A 76 -7.18 12.43 -3.08
N SER A 77 -8.46 12.09 -3.10
CA SER A 77 -9.56 13.03 -3.36
C SER A 77 -10.82 12.57 -2.63
N GLY A 78 -11.75 13.48 -2.41
CA GLY A 78 -13.03 13.20 -1.75
C GLY A 78 -12.95 13.01 -0.23
N ALA A 79 -11.80 13.35 0.38
CA ALA A 79 -11.58 13.42 1.81
C ALA A 79 -10.49 14.46 2.14
N ASP A 80 -10.65 15.66 1.61
CA ASP A 80 -9.65 16.73 1.66
C ASP A 80 -9.42 17.31 3.06
N ASP A 81 -10.30 17.00 3.99
CA ASP A 81 -10.14 17.29 5.41
C ASP A 81 -9.21 16.29 6.13
N LEU A 82 -9.15 15.05 5.66
CA LEU A 82 -8.44 13.93 6.28
C LEU A 82 -7.10 13.62 5.59
N PHE A 83 -7.06 13.70 4.26
CA PHE A 83 -5.88 13.43 3.43
C PHE A 83 -5.42 14.66 2.65
N ASP A 84 -4.11 14.84 2.48
CA ASP A 84 -3.59 15.78 1.48
C ASP A 84 -3.89 15.25 0.07
N ALA A 85 -4.10 16.15 -0.89
CA ALA A 85 -4.42 15.78 -2.28
C ALA A 85 -3.33 14.93 -2.95
N SER A 86 -2.07 15.09 -2.51
CA SER A 86 -0.93 14.30 -2.98
C SER A 86 0.24 14.38 -2.01
N GLY A 87 1.14 13.41 -2.10
CA GLY A 87 2.37 13.37 -1.32
C GLY A 87 3.13 12.08 -1.59
N ASN A 88 4.08 11.80 -0.73
CA ASN A 88 4.81 10.52 -0.72
C ASN A 88 4.31 9.64 0.42
N TRP A 89 4.65 8.36 0.34
CA TRP A 89 4.41 7.42 1.41
C TRP A 89 5.61 6.51 1.60
N GLU A 90 5.75 5.97 2.78
CA GLU A 90 6.80 5.02 3.11
C GLU A 90 6.26 3.92 4.02
N PHE A 91 6.89 2.76 4.01
CA PHE A 91 6.60 1.74 5.01
C PHE A 91 7.16 2.14 6.38
N VAL A 92 6.45 1.79 7.43
CA VAL A 92 6.87 1.98 8.82
C VAL A 92 7.18 0.63 9.45
N GLY A 93 8.39 0.51 10.01
CA GLY A 93 8.86 -0.72 10.62
C GLY A 93 9.29 -1.78 9.59
N THR A 94 9.56 -2.99 10.08
CA THR A 94 10.12 -4.09 9.28
C THR A 94 9.07 -5.13 8.85
N ASN A 95 7.83 -5.00 9.33
CA ASN A 95 6.74 -5.93 9.00
C ASN A 95 6.01 -5.55 7.71
N PHE A 96 6.23 -4.31 7.19
CA PHE A 96 5.59 -3.79 5.98
C PHE A 96 4.06 -3.86 6.01
N ASP A 97 3.47 -3.69 7.20
CA ASP A 97 2.03 -3.69 7.46
C ASP A 97 1.49 -2.29 7.82
N LYS A 98 2.37 -1.30 7.83
CA LYS A 98 2.06 0.11 8.09
C LYS A 98 2.70 1.01 7.08
N ILE A 99 2.01 2.11 6.77
CA ILE A 99 2.54 3.21 5.96
C ILE A 99 2.44 4.52 6.72
N ARG A 100 3.28 5.46 6.35
CA ARG A 100 3.18 6.87 6.75
C ARG A 100 3.10 7.70 5.48
N LEU A 101 2.16 8.64 5.47
CA LEU A 101 2.01 9.61 4.39
C LEU A 101 2.79 10.88 4.73
N THR A 102 3.26 11.60 3.71
CA THR A 102 3.79 12.95 3.88
C THR A 102 2.69 13.96 3.60
N GLY A 103 2.61 15.00 4.41
CA GLY A 103 1.60 16.04 4.25
C GLY A 103 1.31 16.76 5.55
N SER A 104 0.25 17.55 5.56
CA SER A 104 -0.19 18.38 6.68
C SER A 104 -1.53 17.94 7.28
N LYS A 105 -2.27 17.10 6.57
CA LYS A 105 -3.58 16.63 7.00
C LYS A 105 -3.49 15.56 8.09
N PRO A 106 -4.57 15.31 8.83
CA PRO A 106 -4.54 14.38 9.97
C PRO A 106 -3.99 12.99 9.67
N ALA A 107 -4.30 12.41 8.52
CA ALA A 107 -3.81 11.08 8.12
C ALA A 107 -2.29 11.05 7.88
N ALA A 108 -1.66 12.17 7.50
CA ALA A 108 -0.22 12.27 7.32
C ALA A 108 0.57 12.42 8.63
N GLN A 109 -0.10 12.68 9.74
CA GLN A 109 0.51 12.87 11.05
C GLN A 109 0.64 11.58 11.87
N VAL A 110 0.15 10.47 11.34
CA VAL A 110 0.04 9.18 12.06
C VAL A 110 0.47 8.01 11.20
N ASP A 111 0.83 6.90 11.85
CA ASP A 111 1.05 5.64 11.16
C ASP A 111 -0.29 5.01 10.80
N ILE A 112 -0.43 4.56 9.57
CA ILE A 112 -1.62 3.91 9.05
C ILE A 112 -1.32 2.42 8.89
N SER A 113 -1.95 1.59 9.71
CA SER A 113 -1.94 0.14 9.50
C SER A 113 -2.83 -0.20 8.31
N PHE A 114 -2.40 -1.14 7.49
CA PHE A 114 -3.21 -1.59 6.36
C PHE A 114 -3.31 -3.11 6.29
N THR A 115 -4.43 -3.56 5.76
CA THR A 115 -4.66 -4.96 5.39
C THR A 115 -5.19 -5.02 3.97
N LYS A 116 -4.56 -5.83 3.12
CA LYS A 116 -4.95 -6.03 1.73
C LYS A 116 -5.49 -7.44 1.54
N ASN A 117 -6.77 -7.57 1.19
CA ASN A 117 -7.44 -8.84 0.92
C ASN A 117 -8.07 -8.81 -0.47
N GLY A 118 -7.47 -9.52 -1.43
CA GLY A 118 -7.90 -9.44 -2.81
C GLY A 118 -7.84 -8.00 -3.33
N THR A 119 -8.96 -7.44 -3.76
CA THR A 119 -9.07 -6.04 -4.18
C THR A 119 -9.31 -5.06 -3.02
N ASP A 120 -9.73 -5.56 -1.85
CA ASP A 120 -10.04 -4.71 -0.70
C ASP A 120 -8.78 -4.22 0.01
N LEU A 121 -8.74 -2.95 0.35
CA LEU A 121 -7.76 -2.30 1.21
C LEU A 121 -8.46 -1.76 2.45
N ILE A 122 -8.04 -2.21 3.61
CA ILE A 122 -8.52 -1.70 4.90
C ILE A 122 -7.40 -0.88 5.53
N LEU A 123 -7.68 0.37 5.85
CA LEU A 123 -6.78 1.29 6.54
C LEU A 123 -7.28 1.52 7.95
N VAL A 124 -6.38 1.45 8.94
CA VAL A 124 -6.70 1.70 10.35
C VAL A 124 -5.69 2.67 10.95
N PHE A 125 -6.16 3.77 11.50
CA PHE A 125 -5.33 4.77 12.16
C PHE A 125 -6.13 5.59 13.18
N SER A 126 -5.44 6.34 14.03
CA SER A 126 -6.07 7.21 15.03
C SER A 126 -5.54 8.61 14.94
N VAL A 127 -6.43 9.57 14.76
CA VAL A 127 -6.13 10.99 14.79
C VAL A 127 -6.19 11.47 16.24
N PRO A 128 -5.08 11.94 16.83
CA PRO A 128 -5.04 12.37 18.22
C PRO A 128 -5.81 13.67 18.44
N THR A 129 -6.24 13.89 19.67
CA THR A 129 -6.77 15.19 20.09
C THR A 129 -5.65 16.23 20.11
N PRO A 130 -5.82 17.39 19.49
CA PRO A 130 -4.81 18.44 19.54
C PRO A 130 -4.50 18.88 20.97
N PRO A 131 -3.26 19.31 21.25
CA PRO A 131 -2.90 19.90 22.54
C PRO A 131 -3.82 21.09 22.88
N GLY A 132 -4.29 21.17 24.11
CA GLY A 132 -5.14 22.28 24.58
C GLY A 132 -6.64 21.95 24.64
N GLY A 133 -7.03 20.68 24.48
CA GLY A 133 -8.41 20.21 24.77
C GLY A 133 -9.48 20.67 23.77
N ARG A 134 -9.10 21.30 22.65
CA ARG A 134 -10.03 21.55 21.56
C ARG A 134 -10.26 20.26 20.83
N VAL A 135 -11.45 19.70 20.94
CA VAL A 135 -11.85 18.53 20.14
C VAL A 135 -11.82 18.97 18.68
N ALA A 136 -10.79 18.54 17.94
CA ALA A 136 -10.83 18.67 16.50
C ALA A 136 -11.97 17.79 15.98
N SER A 137 -12.75 18.30 15.04
CA SER A 137 -13.87 17.57 14.44
C SER A 137 -13.48 16.22 13.82
N LEU A 138 -12.18 16.01 13.59
CA LEU A 138 -11.59 14.82 12.96
C LEU A 138 -10.88 13.88 13.94
N THR A 139 -10.86 14.19 15.24
CA THR A 139 -10.25 13.30 16.25
C THR A 139 -10.99 11.97 16.34
N GLY A 140 -10.25 10.88 16.45
CA GLY A 140 -10.82 9.55 16.65
C GLY A 140 -10.10 8.44 15.92
N SER A 141 -10.54 7.22 16.14
CA SER A 141 -10.05 6.03 15.44
C SER A 141 -10.82 5.83 14.15
N TYR A 142 -10.09 5.72 13.06
CA TYR A 142 -10.63 5.49 11.72
C TYR A 142 -10.40 4.05 11.29
N GLU A 143 -11.42 3.48 10.65
CA GLU A 143 -11.34 2.27 9.85
C GLU A 143 -11.97 2.57 8.50
N ILE A 144 -11.16 2.51 7.44
CA ILE A 144 -11.56 2.84 6.07
C ILE A 144 -11.39 1.60 5.21
N LYS A 145 -12.46 1.14 4.59
CA LYS A 145 -12.42 0.06 3.60
C LYS A 145 -12.61 0.65 2.21
N LEU A 146 -11.65 0.39 1.34
CA LEU A 146 -11.67 0.79 -0.07
C LEU A 146 -11.54 -0.46 -0.95
N THR A 147 -11.98 -0.36 -2.20
CA THR A 147 -11.80 -1.42 -3.21
C THR A 147 -10.90 -0.92 -4.33
N GLY A 148 -9.87 -1.68 -4.66
CA GLY A 148 -8.94 -1.39 -5.75
C GLY A 148 -9.45 -1.90 -7.08
N GLY A 149 -9.20 -1.11 -8.13
CA GLY A 149 -9.49 -1.45 -9.52
C GLY A 149 -8.27 -1.27 -10.42
#